data_87ea22a98e7d12c8d3db53bf563ab57c
#
_entry.id   87ea22a98e7d12c8d3db53bf563ab57c
#
_cell.length_a   1.000
_cell.length_b   1.000
_cell.length_c   1.000
_cell.angle_alpha   90.00
_cell.angle_beta   90.00
_cell.angle_gamma   90.00
#
_symmetry.space_group_name_H-M   'P 1'
#
loop_
_entity.id
_entity.type
_entity.pdbx_description
1 polymer ?
#
loop_
_entity_poly.entity_id
_entity_poly.type
_entity_poly.pdbx_seq_one_letter_code
_entity_poly.pdbx_strand_id
1 'polypeptide(L)'
;FISLDSLNALAFSGTNADGWYLPEARQALQTGAIAYAGKYSAADYEMLLQGGCGVSIQSTMILHSPDVKEQLERLGIPVLVERSSYESDPLARMEWIKVYGLLLDKLPQAEAIFAQKVAELQPVLQQPAAGGTAAFFYITSAGAVNVRRPNDYIARMIGMAGGEYLAPDDGAETARSTETIQMEQFYETAHDADYLIYNSTIDGEVRTVQELLQKSTVLADFAAVKAGRVYCTSKNFFQEPMSMADFLLDVHTMLTDPDFTAGKYLYKLS
;
A
#
# COMPACT_ATOMS: atom_id res chain seq x y z
N PHE A 1 7.63 -0.39 -12.90
CA PHE A 1 8.01 -1.04 -14.16
C PHE A 1 6.82 -1.11 -15.14
N ILE A 2 5.65 -1.61 -14.74
CA ILE A 2 4.45 -1.70 -15.60
C ILE A 2 4.11 -0.31 -16.17
N SER A 3 3.98 0.71 -15.32
CA SER A 3 3.66 2.08 -15.73
C SER A 3 4.69 2.70 -16.71
N LEU A 4 5.92 2.17 -16.73
CA LEU A 4 7.00 2.60 -17.62
C LEU A 4 7.17 1.68 -18.84
N ASP A 5 6.24 0.76 -19.09
CA ASP A 5 6.37 -0.20 -20.17
C ASP A 5 7.74 -0.92 -20.17
N SER A 6 8.18 -1.37 -18.99
CA SER A 6 9.52 -1.92 -18.77
C SER A 6 9.52 -3.17 -17.91
N LEU A 7 8.42 -3.91 -17.89
CA LEU A 7 8.35 -5.16 -17.13
C LEU A 7 9.40 -6.18 -17.60
N ASN A 8 9.76 -6.14 -18.87
CA ASN A 8 10.81 -6.96 -19.50
C ASN A 8 12.24 -6.65 -19.02
N ALA A 9 12.45 -5.52 -18.32
CA ALA A 9 13.73 -5.21 -17.67
C ALA A 9 13.91 -5.99 -16.35
N LEU A 10 12.83 -6.58 -15.80
CA LEU A 10 12.89 -7.42 -14.63
C LEU A 10 13.18 -8.86 -15.04
N ALA A 11 14.37 -9.35 -14.74
CA ALA A 11 14.74 -10.74 -14.94
C ALA A 11 14.32 -11.62 -13.75
N PHE A 12 14.29 -11.05 -12.54
CA PHE A 12 14.10 -11.79 -11.30
C PHE A 12 13.11 -11.10 -10.37
N SER A 13 12.41 -11.93 -9.57
CA SER A 13 11.54 -11.46 -8.49
C SER A 13 11.87 -12.20 -7.19
N GLY A 14 11.89 -11.46 -6.09
CA GLY A 14 11.97 -12.00 -4.72
C GLY A 14 10.63 -12.50 -4.18
N THR A 15 9.55 -12.36 -4.95
CA THR A 15 8.21 -12.83 -4.62
C THR A 15 7.75 -13.78 -5.71
N ASN A 16 7.19 -14.94 -5.35
CA ASN A 16 6.65 -15.90 -6.30
C ASN A 16 5.33 -15.41 -6.93
N ALA A 17 4.83 -16.13 -7.93
CA ALA A 17 3.62 -15.76 -8.66
C ALA A 17 2.38 -15.58 -7.77
N ASP A 18 2.25 -16.40 -6.72
CA ASP A 18 1.07 -16.36 -5.82
C ASP A 18 1.07 -15.14 -4.90
N GLY A 19 2.23 -14.53 -4.67
CA GLY A 19 2.37 -13.30 -3.88
C GLY A 19 2.07 -12.03 -4.68
N TRP A 20 1.86 -12.11 -6.00
CA TRP A 20 1.52 -10.97 -6.83
C TRP A 20 0.03 -10.93 -7.15
N TYR A 21 -0.60 -9.79 -6.89
CA TYR A 21 -1.99 -9.50 -7.26
C TYR A 21 -2.10 -8.71 -8.57
N LEU A 22 -0.96 -8.25 -9.11
CA LEU A 22 -0.86 -7.65 -10.44
C LEU A 22 -0.85 -8.73 -11.50
N PRO A 23 -1.83 -8.77 -12.43
CA PRO A 23 -1.94 -9.83 -13.43
C PRO A 23 -0.69 -9.96 -14.30
N GLU A 24 -0.10 -8.83 -14.73
CA GLU A 24 1.09 -8.79 -15.57
C GLU A 24 2.31 -9.40 -14.87
N ALA A 25 2.53 -9.08 -13.60
CA ALA A 25 3.63 -9.62 -12.81
C ALA A 25 3.44 -11.13 -12.57
N ARG A 26 2.21 -11.54 -12.23
CA ARG A 26 1.87 -12.96 -12.04
C ARG A 26 2.07 -13.76 -13.32
N GLN A 27 1.58 -13.26 -14.46
CA GLN A 27 1.73 -13.90 -15.75
C GLN A 27 3.19 -14.03 -16.16
N ALA A 28 4.00 -12.97 -15.98
CA ALA A 28 5.43 -12.99 -16.29
C ALA A 28 6.19 -14.08 -15.51
N LEU A 29 5.85 -14.26 -14.21
CA LEU A 29 6.42 -15.33 -13.38
C LEU A 29 5.92 -16.73 -13.81
N GLN A 30 4.64 -16.89 -14.13
CA GLN A 30 4.06 -18.16 -14.57
C GLN A 30 4.60 -18.63 -15.90
N THR A 31 4.90 -17.71 -16.82
CA THR A 31 5.48 -18.01 -18.12
C THR A 31 7.00 -18.14 -18.11
N GLY A 32 7.66 -17.80 -16.98
CA GLY A 32 9.11 -17.81 -16.87
C GLY A 32 9.80 -16.60 -17.50
N ALA A 33 9.05 -15.58 -17.93
CA ALA A 33 9.61 -14.31 -18.40
C ALA A 33 10.33 -13.56 -17.25
N ILE A 34 9.87 -13.74 -16.01
CA ILE A 34 10.55 -13.36 -14.77
C ILE A 34 10.76 -14.63 -13.96
N ALA A 35 11.97 -14.86 -13.45
CA ALA A 35 12.27 -16.01 -12.61
C ALA A 35 12.15 -15.65 -11.12
N TYR A 36 11.65 -16.57 -10.30
CA TYR A 36 11.70 -16.41 -8.85
C TYR A 36 13.11 -16.77 -8.35
N ALA A 37 13.84 -15.80 -7.82
CA ALA A 37 15.24 -15.96 -7.37
C ALA A 37 15.38 -15.95 -5.84
N GLY A 38 14.37 -16.45 -5.13
CA GLY A 38 14.38 -16.47 -3.66
C GLY A 38 13.99 -15.15 -3.03
N LYS A 39 13.60 -15.18 -1.74
CA LYS A 39 13.21 -13.99 -0.99
C LYS A 39 14.44 -13.19 -0.49
N TYR A 40 14.22 -11.95 -0.06
CA TYR A 40 15.26 -11.03 0.42
C TYR A 40 16.24 -11.65 1.45
N SER A 41 15.82 -12.62 2.25
CA SER A 41 16.64 -13.29 3.27
C SER A 41 17.27 -14.63 2.80
N ALA A 42 17.00 -15.05 1.55
CA ALA A 42 17.49 -16.31 0.99
C ALA A 42 17.49 -16.21 -0.55
N ALA A 43 18.36 -15.33 -1.08
CA ALA A 43 18.51 -15.12 -2.52
C ALA A 43 19.26 -16.31 -3.17
N ASP A 44 18.84 -16.67 -4.39
CA ASP A 44 19.54 -17.65 -5.23
C ASP A 44 20.66 -16.92 -6.00
N TYR A 45 21.84 -16.88 -5.39
CA TYR A 45 23.00 -16.17 -5.95
C TYR A 45 23.48 -16.76 -7.28
N GLU A 46 23.37 -18.08 -7.44
CA GLU A 46 23.79 -18.75 -8.67
C GLU A 46 22.89 -18.34 -9.82
N MET A 47 21.58 -18.38 -9.61
CA MET A 47 20.59 -17.93 -10.62
C MET A 47 20.77 -16.46 -10.98
N LEU A 48 21.02 -15.58 -9.99
CA LEU A 48 21.22 -14.16 -10.22
C LEU A 48 22.48 -13.88 -11.06
N LEU A 49 23.58 -14.59 -10.78
CA LEU A 49 24.85 -14.46 -11.55
C LEU A 49 24.70 -15.02 -12.96
N GLN A 50 24.15 -16.23 -13.12
CA GLN A 50 23.98 -16.87 -14.44
C GLN A 50 23.06 -16.06 -15.33
N GLY A 51 22.01 -15.45 -14.75
CA GLY A 51 21.06 -14.62 -15.49
C GLY A 51 21.50 -13.16 -15.68
N GLY A 52 22.71 -12.78 -15.24
CA GLY A 52 23.27 -11.46 -15.48
C GLY A 52 22.54 -10.33 -14.75
N CYS A 53 22.14 -10.54 -13.49
CA CYS A 53 21.51 -9.52 -12.67
C CYS A 53 22.42 -8.28 -12.57
N GLY A 54 22.02 -7.16 -13.18
CA GLY A 54 22.81 -5.93 -13.21
C GLY A 54 22.64 -5.06 -11.97
N VAL A 55 21.49 -5.15 -11.29
CA VAL A 55 21.18 -4.45 -10.03
C VAL A 55 20.09 -5.19 -9.28
N SER A 56 20.24 -5.30 -7.97
CA SER A 56 19.23 -5.86 -7.09
C SER A 56 18.49 -4.73 -6.39
N ILE A 57 17.18 -4.59 -6.68
CA ILE A 57 16.31 -3.62 -6.00
C ILE A 57 15.64 -4.35 -4.84
N GLN A 58 15.92 -3.93 -3.63
CA GLN A 58 15.48 -4.57 -2.40
C GLN A 58 14.66 -3.59 -1.56
N SER A 59 13.60 -4.08 -0.93
CA SER A 59 12.91 -3.29 0.10
C SER A 59 13.80 -3.15 1.34
N THR A 60 13.41 -2.28 2.26
CA THR A 60 14.10 -2.11 3.55
C THR A 60 14.16 -3.39 4.40
N MET A 61 13.39 -4.42 4.06
CA MET A 61 13.48 -5.75 4.69
C MET A 61 14.86 -6.38 4.55
N ILE A 62 15.63 -6.02 3.51
CA ILE A 62 17.02 -6.49 3.34
C ILE A 62 17.93 -6.09 4.51
N LEU A 63 17.60 -5.01 5.22
CA LEU A 63 18.34 -4.55 6.39
C LEU A 63 18.25 -5.51 7.58
N HIS A 64 17.27 -6.42 7.58
CA HIS A 64 17.17 -7.53 8.54
C HIS A 64 18.01 -8.76 8.14
N SER A 65 18.62 -8.72 6.95
CA SER A 65 19.48 -9.77 6.42
C SER A 65 20.73 -9.15 5.78
N PRO A 66 21.57 -8.45 6.57
CA PRO A 66 22.71 -7.70 6.06
C PRO A 66 23.71 -8.60 5.31
N ASP A 67 23.87 -9.85 5.74
CA ASP A 67 24.76 -10.82 5.08
C ASP A 67 24.37 -11.08 3.62
N VAL A 68 23.06 -11.09 3.33
CA VAL A 68 22.55 -11.26 1.94
C VAL A 68 22.92 -10.06 1.09
N LYS A 69 22.74 -8.84 1.63
CA LYS A 69 23.14 -7.61 0.93
C LYS A 69 24.63 -7.59 0.63
N GLU A 70 25.47 -7.86 1.65
CA GLU A 70 26.91 -7.91 1.49
C GLU A 70 27.35 -8.98 0.49
N GLN A 71 26.69 -10.14 0.49
CA GLN A 71 27.02 -11.20 -0.46
C GLN A 71 26.69 -10.81 -1.91
N LEU A 72 25.54 -10.16 -2.15
CA LEU A 72 25.20 -9.64 -3.47
C LEU A 72 26.29 -8.64 -3.96
N GLU A 73 26.65 -7.69 -3.09
CA GLU A 73 27.67 -6.68 -3.42
C GLU A 73 29.06 -7.29 -3.67
N ARG A 74 29.48 -8.32 -2.89
CA ARG A 74 30.72 -9.08 -3.11
C ARG A 74 30.72 -9.80 -4.46
N LEU A 75 29.56 -10.22 -4.93
CA LEU A 75 29.38 -10.87 -6.23
C LEU A 75 29.29 -9.85 -7.40
N GLY A 76 29.45 -8.56 -7.10
CA GLY A 76 29.40 -7.50 -8.10
C GLY A 76 27.99 -7.08 -8.52
N ILE A 77 26.97 -7.49 -7.76
CA ILE A 77 25.58 -7.07 -7.97
C ILE A 77 25.28 -5.89 -7.02
N PRO A 78 25.22 -4.65 -7.51
CA PRO A 78 24.87 -3.49 -6.69
C PRO A 78 23.48 -3.65 -6.08
N VAL A 79 23.30 -3.21 -4.83
CA VAL A 79 22.02 -3.27 -4.14
C VAL A 79 21.45 -1.87 -3.95
N LEU A 80 20.34 -1.59 -4.63
CA LEU A 80 19.53 -0.41 -4.38
C LEU A 80 18.50 -0.75 -3.30
N VAL A 81 18.58 -0.09 -2.14
CA VAL A 81 17.54 -0.22 -1.10
C VAL A 81 16.44 0.79 -1.37
N GLU A 82 15.30 0.28 -1.82
CA GLU A 82 14.10 1.06 -2.12
C GLU A 82 13.44 1.51 -0.80
N ARG A 83 13.19 2.80 -0.66
CA ARG A 83 12.71 3.41 0.59
C ARG A 83 11.42 4.22 0.43
N SER A 84 10.70 4.08 -0.67
CA SER A 84 9.43 4.79 -0.89
C SER A 84 8.43 4.54 0.24
N SER A 85 8.50 3.38 0.89
CA SER A 85 7.65 3.03 2.02
C SER A 85 7.89 3.88 3.28
N TYR A 86 9.00 4.62 3.35
CA TYR A 86 9.33 5.55 4.43
C TYR A 86 8.91 6.99 4.14
N GLU A 87 8.47 7.27 2.91
CA GLU A 87 7.90 8.58 2.59
C GLU A 87 6.56 8.75 3.32
N SER A 88 6.47 9.78 4.14
CA SER A 88 5.22 10.16 4.82
C SER A 88 4.27 10.93 3.89
N ASP A 89 4.80 11.50 2.81
CA ASP A 89 4.02 12.20 1.80
C ASP A 89 3.63 11.23 0.66
N PRO A 90 2.33 11.04 0.38
CA PRO A 90 1.89 10.19 -0.73
C PRO A 90 2.44 10.60 -2.09
N LEU A 91 2.60 11.92 -2.34
CA LEU A 91 3.17 12.41 -3.58
C LEU A 91 4.67 12.09 -3.68
N ALA A 92 5.43 12.29 -2.61
CA ALA A 92 6.84 11.91 -2.56
C ALA A 92 7.02 10.40 -2.79
N ARG A 93 6.10 9.57 -2.24
CA ARG A 93 6.08 8.14 -2.48
C ARG A 93 5.87 7.78 -3.97
N MET A 94 4.94 8.46 -4.66
CA MET A 94 4.74 8.28 -6.10
C MET A 94 5.93 8.80 -6.92
N GLU A 95 6.61 9.84 -6.44
CA GLU A 95 7.75 10.45 -7.15
C GLU A 95 8.92 9.48 -7.34
N TRP A 96 9.01 8.41 -6.55
CA TRP A 96 9.99 7.33 -6.73
C TRP A 96 9.95 6.70 -8.12
N ILE A 97 8.87 6.86 -8.88
CA ILE A 97 8.82 6.45 -10.29
C ILE A 97 9.96 7.07 -11.10
N LYS A 98 10.43 8.29 -10.74
CA LYS A 98 11.54 8.96 -11.42
C LYS A 98 12.88 8.24 -11.21
N VAL A 99 13.08 7.63 -10.03
CA VAL A 99 14.27 6.79 -9.78
C VAL A 99 14.27 5.59 -10.73
N TYR A 100 13.12 4.94 -10.88
CA TYR A 100 12.97 3.83 -11.84
C TYR A 100 13.09 4.31 -13.29
N GLY A 101 12.55 5.49 -13.60
CA GLY A 101 12.71 6.13 -14.91
C GLY A 101 14.18 6.38 -15.26
N LEU A 102 14.96 6.83 -14.27
CA LEU A 102 16.40 7.02 -14.44
C LEU A 102 17.15 5.69 -14.69
N LEU A 103 16.85 4.65 -13.91
CA LEU A 103 17.45 3.32 -14.08
C LEU A 103 17.13 2.67 -15.42
N LEU A 104 16.00 3.02 -16.02
CA LEU A 104 15.48 2.42 -17.26
C LEU A 104 15.66 3.29 -18.49
N ASP A 105 16.37 4.41 -18.37
CA ASP A 105 16.52 5.46 -19.42
C ASP A 105 15.16 5.99 -19.93
N LYS A 106 14.20 6.11 -19.00
CA LYS A 106 12.82 6.58 -19.23
C LYS A 106 12.42 7.73 -18.31
N LEU A 107 13.39 8.53 -17.85
CA LEU A 107 13.11 9.63 -16.94
C LEU A 107 12.04 10.61 -17.46
N PRO A 108 12.05 11.07 -18.73
CA PRO A 108 11.00 11.95 -19.23
C PRO A 108 9.59 11.34 -19.19
N GLN A 109 9.48 10.03 -19.43
CA GLN A 109 8.20 9.31 -19.31
C GLN A 109 7.75 9.23 -17.85
N ALA A 110 8.66 8.94 -16.92
CA ALA A 110 8.37 8.90 -15.49
C ALA A 110 7.91 10.27 -14.95
N GLU A 111 8.56 11.35 -15.38
CA GLU A 111 8.17 12.72 -15.03
C GLU A 111 6.78 13.07 -15.57
N ALA A 112 6.47 12.69 -16.81
CA ALA A 112 5.15 12.91 -17.41
C ALA A 112 4.05 12.15 -16.65
N ILE A 113 4.27 10.87 -16.30
CA ILE A 113 3.32 10.06 -15.53
C ILE A 113 3.11 10.66 -14.14
N PHE A 114 4.18 11.04 -13.46
CA PHE A 114 4.07 11.69 -12.14
C PHE A 114 3.30 13.01 -12.22
N ALA A 115 3.65 13.87 -13.17
CA ALA A 115 2.97 15.15 -13.36
C ALA A 115 1.48 14.99 -13.69
N GLN A 116 1.12 13.99 -14.51
CA GLN A 116 -0.26 13.65 -14.80
C GLN A 116 -1.01 13.24 -13.52
N LYS A 117 -0.44 12.35 -12.70
CA LYS A 117 -1.06 11.91 -11.45
C LYS A 117 -1.25 13.05 -10.45
N VAL A 118 -0.28 13.95 -10.34
CA VAL A 118 -0.41 15.15 -9.52
C VAL A 118 -1.53 16.06 -10.05
N ALA A 119 -1.62 16.25 -11.37
CA ALA A 119 -2.68 17.06 -11.99
C ALA A 119 -4.08 16.47 -11.75
N GLU A 120 -4.23 15.15 -11.76
CA GLU A 120 -5.49 14.46 -11.44
C GLU A 120 -5.97 14.76 -10.01
N LEU A 121 -5.04 15.00 -9.06
CA LEU A 121 -5.35 15.31 -7.66
C LEU A 121 -5.66 16.79 -7.41
N GLN A 122 -5.20 17.71 -8.27
CA GLN A 122 -5.36 19.15 -8.05
C GLN A 122 -6.81 19.60 -7.75
N PRO A 123 -7.85 19.09 -8.44
CA PRO A 123 -9.22 19.47 -8.15
C PRO A 123 -9.65 19.13 -6.71
N VAL A 124 -9.17 17.98 -6.17
CA VAL A 124 -9.48 17.56 -4.80
C VAL A 124 -8.69 18.38 -3.80
N LEU A 125 -7.39 18.58 -4.03
CA LEU A 125 -6.49 19.29 -3.11
C LEU A 125 -6.85 20.77 -2.96
N GLN A 126 -7.58 21.36 -3.91
CA GLN A 126 -8.03 22.75 -3.88
C GLN A 126 -9.44 22.93 -3.30
N GLN A 127 -10.15 21.83 -3.02
CA GLN A 127 -11.48 21.91 -2.42
C GLN A 127 -11.41 22.13 -0.90
N PRO A 128 -12.43 22.74 -0.30
CA PRO A 128 -12.61 22.71 1.15
C PRO A 128 -12.67 21.25 1.65
N ALA A 129 -12.31 21.05 2.91
CA ALA A 129 -12.44 19.72 3.53
C ALA A 129 -13.87 19.19 3.35
N ALA A 130 -13.99 17.96 2.86
CA ALA A 130 -15.28 17.31 2.67
C ALA A 130 -15.97 17.03 4.01
N GLY A 131 -15.16 16.91 5.06
CA GLY A 131 -15.61 16.50 6.39
C GLY A 131 -15.79 14.99 6.48
N GLY A 132 -16.15 14.55 7.69
CA GLY A 132 -16.28 13.12 7.99
C GLY A 132 -14.98 12.50 8.51
N THR A 133 -15.17 11.58 9.46
CA THR A 133 -14.10 10.87 10.15
C THR A 133 -13.95 9.46 9.58
N ALA A 134 -12.72 8.97 9.43
CA ALA A 134 -12.45 7.64 8.90
C ALA A 134 -11.38 6.90 9.71
N ALA A 135 -11.58 5.60 9.96
CA ALA A 135 -10.57 4.71 10.51
C ALA A 135 -10.13 3.68 9.46
N PHE A 136 -8.83 3.44 9.38
CA PHE A 136 -8.21 2.45 8.48
C PHE A 136 -7.51 1.37 9.31
N PHE A 137 -7.95 0.12 9.16
CA PHE A 137 -7.51 -0.96 10.06
C PHE A 137 -7.58 -2.35 9.41
N TYR A 138 -6.93 -3.32 10.05
CA TYR A 138 -7.25 -4.74 9.89
C TYR A 138 -7.21 -5.45 11.24
N ILE A 139 -7.88 -6.61 11.34
CA ILE A 139 -7.88 -7.44 12.54
C ILE A 139 -6.87 -8.55 12.36
N THR A 140 -5.96 -8.70 13.31
CA THR A 140 -4.95 -9.76 13.32
C THR A 140 -5.59 -11.11 13.66
N SER A 141 -4.90 -12.22 13.37
CA SER A 141 -5.34 -13.56 13.77
C SER A 141 -5.49 -13.75 15.29
N ALA A 142 -4.87 -12.88 16.08
CA ALA A 142 -5.00 -12.86 17.54
C ALA A 142 -6.17 -11.98 18.05
N GLY A 143 -6.96 -11.39 17.13
CA GLY A 143 -8.09 -10.51 17.47
C GLY A 143 -7.72 -9.08 17.82
N ALA A 144 -6.42 -8.72 17.79
CA ALA A 144 -5.98 -7.34 17.96
C ALA A 144 -6.17 -6.55 16.67
N VAL A 145 -6.22 -5.22 16.77
CA VAL A 145 -6.44 -4.32 15.64
C VAL A 145 -5.12 -3.67 15.25
N ASN A 146 -4.74 -3.76 13.98
CA ASN A 146 -3.62 -3.00 13.45
C ASN A 146 -4.16 -1.76 12.73
N VAL A 147 -3.65 -0.59 13.14
CA VAL A 147 -4.01 0.72 12.61
C VAL A 147 -2.78 1.42 12.04
N ARG A 148 -2.99 2.42 11.19
CA ARG A 148 -1.93 3.33 10.77
C ARG A 148 -1.72 4.40 11.85
N ARG A 149 -0.48 4.82 12.02
CA ARG A 149 -0.19 5.95 12.90
C ARG A 149 -0.62 7.27 12.25
N PRO A 150 -0.90 8.32 13.05
CA PRO A 150 -1.35 9.61 12.52
C PRO A 150 -0.39 10.27 11.52
N ASN A 151 0.92 9.97 11.61
CA ASN A 151 1.96 10.49 10.71
C ASN A 151 2.21 9.59 9.47
N ASP A 152 1.47 8.50 9.31
CA ASP A 152 1.59 7.60 8.16
C ASP A 152 0.95 8.23 6.90
N TYR A 153 1.45 7.84 5.73
CA TYR A 153 0.95 8.36 4.45
C TYR A 153 -0.53 8.02 4.19
N ILE A 154 -1.09 6.93 4.75
CA ILE A 154 -2.53 6.61 4.64
C ILE A 154 -3.36 7.65 5.40
N ALA A 155 -2.97 7.96 6.65
CA ALA A 155 -3.61 9.01 7.44
C ALA A 155 -3.57 10.35 6.69
N ARG A 156 -2.41 10.67 6.10
CA ARG A 156 -2.25 11.88 5.30
C ARG A 156 -3.11 11.87 4.02
N MET A 157 -3.26 10.73 3.33
CA MET A 157 -4.15 10.64 2.17
C MET A 157 -5.60 10.88 2.53
N ILE A 158 -6.08 10.37 3.67
CA ILE A 158 -7.44 10.62 4.16
C ILE A 158 -7.62 12.12 4.42
N GLY A 159 -6.63 12.78 5.05
CA GLY A 159 -6.63 14.23 5.25
C GLY A 159 -6.63 15.02 3.93
N MET A 160 -5.78 14.64 2.97
CA MET A 160 -5.72 15.26 1.64
C MET A 160 -7.01 15.06 0.84
N ALA A 161 -7.73 13.96 1.06
CA ALA A 161 -9.05 13.70 0.47
C ALA A 161 -10.17 14.53 1.10
N GLY A 162 -9.88 15.25 2.18
CA GLY A 162 -10.82 16.15 2.88
C GLY A 162 -11.48 15.53 4.11
N GLY A 163 -11.05 14.35 4.58
CA GLY A 163 -11.52 13.70 5.81
C GLY A 163 -10.61 13.90 7.00
N GLU A 164 -11.02 13.40 8.15
CA GLU A 164 -10.22 13.30 9.37
C GLU A 164 -9.91 11.83 9.68
N TYR A 165 -8.63 11.50 9.85
CA TYR A 165 -8.21 10.15 10.20
C TYR A 165 -8.26 9.94 11.71
N LEU A 166 -8.95 8.87 12.13
CA LEU A 166 -9.04 8.47 13.54
C LEU A 166 -8.13 7.29 13.83
N ALA A 167 -7.13 7.50 14.68
CA ALA A 167 -6.30 6.47 15.28
C ALA A 167 -5.84 6.93 16.67
N PRO A 168 -5.50 6.01 17.56
CA PRO A 168 -4.83 6.37 18.81
C PRO A 168 -3.52 7.09 18.50
N ASP A 169 -3.27 8.17 19.24
CA ASP A 169 -2.00 8.89 19.21
C ASP A 169 -1.41 8.86 20.62
N ASP A 170 -0.34 8.08 20.79
CA ASP A 170 0.40 8.01 22.04
C ASP A 170 1.48 9.11 22.17
N GLY A 171 1.56 10.02 21.18
CA GLY A 171 2.57 11.07 21.10
C GLY A 171 3.99 10.55 20.86
N ALA A 172 4.18 9.26 20.62
CA ALA A 172 5.49 8.70 20.41
C ALA A 172 5.98 8.98 18.98
N GLU A 173 7.06 9.74 18.86
CA GLU A 173 7.80 9.87 17.60
C GLU A 173 8.52 8.55 17.29
N THR A 174 7.91 7.72 16.47
CA THR A 174 8.53 6.48 16.01
C THR A 174 8.57 6.44 14.49
N ALA A 175 9.57 5.74 13.94
CA ALA A 175 9.67 5.48 12.50
C ALA A 175 8.66 4.41 12.02
N ARG A 176 7.83 3.86 12.92
CA ARG A 176 6.85 2.83 12.58
C ARG A 176 5.62 3.47 11.96
N SER A 177 5.17 2.92 10.84
CA SER A 177 3.97 3.37 10.14
C SER A 177 2.67 2.78 10.70
N THR A 178 2.76 1.71 11.48
CA THR A 178 1.60 1.00 12.03
C THR A 178 1.76 0.73 13.51
N GLU A 179 0.62 0.51 14.17
CA GLU A 179 0.53 0.09 15.55
C GLU A 179 -0.52 -1.02 15.70
N THR A 180 -0.25 -1.96 16.60
CA THR A 180 -1.21 -3.00 16.97
C THR A 180 -1.74 -2.69 18.36
N ILE A 181 -3.05 -2.49 18.46
CA ILE A 181 -3.78 -2.10 19.66
C ILE A 181 -4.84 -3.14 20.01
N GLN A 182 -5.35 -3.08 21.23
CA GLN A 182 -6.48 -3.92 21.63
C GLN A 182 -7.79 -3.39 21.04
N MET A 183 -8.79 -4.26 20.88
CA MET A 183 -10.08 -3.90 20.30
C MET A 183 -10.81 -2.82 21.15
N GLU A 184 -10.63 -2.83 22.46
CA GLU A 184 -11.19 -1.84 23.37
C GLU A 184 -10.65 -0.44 23.06
N GLN A 185 -9.34 -0.32 22.86
CA GLN A 185 -8.71 0.96 22.51
C GLN A 185 -9.15 1.44 21.12
N PHE A 186 -9.29 0.52 20.17
CA PHE A 186 -9.84 0.85 18.84
C PHE A 186 -11.30 1.31 18.93
N TYR A 187 -12.09 0.66 19.78
CA TYR A 187 -13.47 1.07 20.05
C TYR A 187 -13.52 2.49 20.61
N GLU A 188 -12.76 2.77 21.67
CA GLU A 188 -12.70 4.12 22.29
C GLU A 188 -12.34 5.20 21.25
N THR A 189 -11.47 4.88 20.29
CA THR A 189 -10.99 5.86 19.32
C THR A 189 -11.91 6.03 18.11
N ALA A 190 -12.52 4.96 17.63
CA ALA A 190 -13.12 4.93 16.29
C ALA A 190 -14.58 4.46 16.25
N HIS A 191 -15.24 4.19 17.40
CA HIS A 191 -16.65 3.69 17.37
C HIS A 191 -17.64 4.70 16.78
N ASP A 192 -17.36 6.00 16.89
CA ASP A 192 -18.15 7.07 16.31
C ASP A 192 -17.67 7.52 14.92
N ALA A 193 -16.65 6.84 14.34
CA ALA A 193 -16.19 7.16 12.99
C ALA A 193 -17.33 7.10 11.98
N ASP A 194 -17.35 8.07 11.06
CA ASP A 194 -18.32 8.09 9.96
C ASP A 194 -18.09 6.97 8.97
N TYR A 195 -16.83 6.58 8.74
CA TYR A 195 -16.42 5.58 7.77
C TYR A 195 -15.41 4.62 8.37
N LEU A 196 -15.54 3.34 8.04
CA LEU A 196 -14.54 2.31 8.32
C LEU A 196 -13.94 1.79 7.02
N ILE A 197 -12.62 1.74 6.94
CA ILE A 197 -11.89 1.19 5.80
C ILE A 197 -11.07 -0.01 6.27
N TYR A 198 -11.47 -1.20 5.84
CA TYR A 198 -10.76 -2.44 6.14
C TYR A 198 -9.61 -2.65 5.17
N ASN A 199 -8.41 -2.90 5.70
CA ASN A 199 -7.21 -3.18 4.92
C ASN A 199 -7.14 -4.67 4.56
N SER A 200 -7.40 -5.02 3.31
CA SER A 200 -7.43 -6.39 2.81
C SER A 200 -6.07 -7.04 2.61
N THR A 201 -4.99 -6.26 2.64
CA THR A 201 -3.69 -6.71 2.11
C THR A 201 -2.98 -7.72 3.00
N ILE A 202 -3.33 -7.81 4.27
CA ILE A 202 -2.69 -8.71 5.25
C ILE A 202 -3.53 -9.95 5.49
N ASP A 203 -4.82 -9.77 5.83
CA ASP A 203 -5.70 -10.85 6.25
C ASP A 203 -6.77 -11.21 5.20
N GLY A 204 -6.63 -10.67 4.01
CA GLY A 204 -7.51 -10.92 2.88
C GLY A 204 -8.72 -9.99 2.79
N GLU A 205 -9.36 -10.03 1.64
CA GLU A 205 -10.54 -9.22 1.36
C GLU A 205 -11.75 -9.72 2.13
N VAL A 206 -12.58 -8.77 2.55
CA VAL A 206 -13.96 -9.00 3.02
C VAL A 206 -14.92 -8.35 2.03
N ARG A 207 -16.04 -9.00 1.73
CA ARG A 207 -17.01 -8.53 0.74
C ARG A 207 -18.31 -8.08 1.38
N THR A 208 -18.61 -8.58 2.58
CA THR A 208 -19.84 -8.30 3.31
C THR A 208 -19.54 -7.81 4.72
N VAL A 209 -20.44 -7.03 5.28
CA VAL A 209 -20.39 -6.64 6.70
C VAL A 209 -20.41 -7.89 7.59
N GLN A 210 -21.14 -8.94 7.19
CA GLN A 210 -21.19 -10.19 7.97
C GLN A 210 -19.81 -10.87 8.05
N GLU A 211 -19.04 -10.92 6.96
CA GLU A 211 -17.66 -11.44 6.98
C GLU A 211 -16.75 -10.62 7.90
N LEU A 212 -16.92 -9.30 7.90
CA LEU A 212 -16.17 -8.43 8.81
C LEU A 212 -16.55 -8.71 10.28
N LEU A 213 -17.84 -8.87 10.59
CA LEU A 213 -18.32 -9.17 11.95
C LEU A 213 -17.90 -10.55 12.44
N GLN A 214 -17.59 -11.51 11.55
CA GLN A 214 -16.98 -12.79 11.93
C GLN A 214 -15.56 -12.61 12.48
N LYS A 215 -14.84 -11.55 12.10
CA LYS A 215 -13.53 -11.23 12.64
C LYS A 215 -13.62 -10.59 14.03
N SER A 216 -14.63 -9.76 14.27
CA SER A 216 -14.96 -9.20 15.60
C SER A 216 -16.41 -8.73 15.64
N THR A 217 -17.19 -9.30 16.54
CA THR A 217 -18.58 -8.90 16.76
C THR A 217 -18.72 -7.50 17.38
N VAL A 218 -17.69 -6.99 18.05
CA VAL A 218 -17.66 -5.64 18.63
C VAL A 218 -17.89 -4.57 17.56
N LEU A 219 -17.48 -4.81 16.32
CA LEU A 219 -17.67 -3.87 15.21
C LEU A 219 -19.16 -3.58 14.90
N ALA A 220 -20.08 -4.44 15.31
CA ALA A 220 -21.51 -4.21 15.14
C ALA A 220 -22.01 -2.93 15.86
N ASP A 221 -21.29 -2.50 16.89
CA ASP A 221 -21.65 -1.30 17.67
C ASP A 221 -21.12 0.01 17.07
N PHE A 222 -20.24 -0.06 16.07
CA PHE A 222 -19.69 1.12 15.40
C PHE A 222 -20.73 1.86 14.58
N ALA A 223 -20.68 3.20 14.61
CA ALA A 223 -21.60 4.07 13.88
C ALA A 223 -21.54 3.81 12.36
N ALA A 224 -20.37 3.65 11.81
CA ALA A 224 -20.18 3.35 10.38
C ALA A 224 -20.82 2.02 9.97
N VAL A 225 -20.75 0.98 10.82
CA VAL A 225 -21.37 -0.32 10.54
C VAL A 225 -22.89 -0.18 10.54
N LYS A 226 -23.45 0.49 11.56
CA LYS A 226 -24.90 0.75 11.66
C LYS A 226 -25.44 1.58 10.50
N ALA A 227 -24.60 2.48 9.95
CA ALA A 227 -24.94 3.34 8.81
C ALA A 227 -24.64 2.69 7.44
N GLY A 228 -24.07 1.48 7.40
CA GLY A 228 -23.64 0.82 6.15
C GLY A 228 -22.54 1.59 5.41
N ARG A 229 -21.64 2.29 6.14
CA ARG A 229 -20.51 3.06 5.60
C ARG A 229 -19.18 2.37 5.88
N VAL A 230 -19.11 1.10 5.49
CA VAL A 230 -17.93 0.25 5.66
C VAL A 230 -17.38 -0.13 4.30
N TYR A 231 -16.09 0.06 4.12
CA TYR A 231 -15.37 -0.16 2.87
C TYR A 231 -14.17 -1.10 3.09
N CYS A 232 -13.71 -1.69 2.01
CA CYS A 232 -12.52 -2.55 2.00
C CYS A 232 -11.60 -2.16 0.85
N THR A 233 -10.29 -2.26 1.06
CA THR A 233 -9.30 -2.05 -0.01
C THR A 233 -9.18 -3.29 -0.89
N SER A 234 -8.84 -3.13 -2.17
CA SER A 234 -8.43 -4.23 -3.05
C SER A 234 -7.03 -4.73 -2.68
N LYS A 235 -6.76 -6.02 -2.92
CA LYS A 235 -5.50 -6.69 -2.51
C LYS A 235 -4.24 -6.11 -3.15
N ASN A 236 -4.34 -5.60 -4.37
CA ASN A 236 -3.20 -5.04 -5.11
C ASN A 236 -2.83 -3.62 -4.68
N PHE A 237 -3.61 -2.99 -3.81
CA PHE A 237 -3.42 -1.58 -3.41
C PHE A 237 -1.98 -1.24 -3.02
N PHE A 238 -1.32 -2.06 -2.18
CA PHE A 238 0.07 -1.78 -1.76
C PHE A 238 1.14 -2.25 -2.76
N GLN A 239 0.76 -2.92 -3.83
CA GLN A 239 1.71 -3.35 -4.87
C GLN A 239 1.87 -2.32 -6.00
N GLU A 240 1.06 -1.26 -5.97
CA GLU A 240 1.05 -0.20 -6.96
C GLU A 240 1.31 1.18 -6.31
N PRO A 241 2.57 1.60 -6.09
CA PRO A 241 2.85 2.90 -5.48
C PRO A 241 2.22 4.08 -6.22
N MET A 242 2.06 3.99 -7.56
CA MET A 242 1.36 5.00 -8.35
C MET A 242 -0.15 5.05 -8.09
N SER A 243 -0.70 4.04 -7.40
CA SER A 243 -2.11 3.96 -7.03
C SER A 243 -2.52 4.91 -5.90
N MET A 244 -1.55 5.56 -5.24
CA MET A 244 -1.84 6.49 -4.14
C MET A 244 -2.79 7.60 -4.59
N ALA A 245 -2.61 8.13 -5.80
CA ALA A 245 -3.52 9.12 -6.38
C ALA A 245 -4.95 8.57 -6.53
N ASP A 246 -5.08 7.38 -7.10
CA ASP A 246 -6.38 6.76 -7.34
C ASP A 246 -7.12 6.43 -6.02
N PHE A 247 -6.39 5.95 -5.01
CA PHE A 247 -6.97 5.69 -3.68
C PHE A 247 -7.42 6.99 -3.00
N LEU A 248 -6.64 8.08 -3.11
CA LEU A 248 -7.03 9.38 -2.58
C LEU A 248 -8.33 9.87 -3.24
N LEU A 249 -8.47 9.71 -4.56
CA LEU A 249 -9.70 10.03 -5.30
C LEU A 249 -10.87 9.15 -4.85
N ASP A 250 -10.65 7.85 -4.64
CA ASP A 250 -11.68 6.94 -4.10
C ASP A 250 -12.15 7.38 -2.70
N VAL A 251 -11.21 7.75 -1.80
CA VAL A 251 -11.54 8.25 -0.47
C VAL A 251 -12.30 9.59 -0.56
N HIS A 252 -11.87 10.51 -1.42
CA HIS A 252 -12.60 11.76 -1.61
C HIS A 252 -14.03 11.52 -2.10
N THR A 253 -14.21 10.61 -3.07
CA THR A 253 -15.55 10.26 -3.57
C THR A 253 -16.39 9.59 -2.49
N MET A 254 -15.80 8.69 -1.70
CA MET A 254 -16.45 8.09 -0.53
C MET A 254 -16.99 9.13 0.46
N LEU A 255 -16.21 10.21 0.68
CA LEU A 255 -16.58 11.28 1.62
C LEU A 255 -17.65 12.22 1.06
N THR A 256 -17.70 12.42 -0.27
CA THR A 256 -18.53 13.45 -0.93
C THR A 256 -19.76 12.91 -1.65
N ASP A 257 -19.75 11.64 -2.03
CA ASP A 257 -20.86 10.98 -2.75
C ASP A 257 -21.48 9.88 -1.88
N PRO A 258 -22.70 10.08 -1.34
CA PRO A 258 -23.38 9.07 -0.52
C PRO A 258 -23.70 7.77 -1.27
N ASP A 259 -23.76 7.81 -2.60
CA ASP A 259 -24.06 6.67 -3.47
C ASP A 259 -22.79 5.93 -3.92
N PHE A 260 -21.59 6.37 -3.48
CA PHE A 260 -20.34 5.70 -3.81
C PHE A 260 -20.32 4.26 -3.31
N THR A 261 -20.13 3.32 -4.22
CA THR A 261 -20.06 1.88 -3.91
C THR A 261 -18.72 1.24 -4.24
N ALA A 262 -18.03 1.71 -5.26
CA ALA A 262 -16.73 1.18 -5.64
C ALA A 262 -15.94 2.19 -6.49
N GLY A 263 -14.66 2.29 -6.21
CA GLY A 263 -13.64 2.94 -7.00
C GLY A 263 -12.61 1.96 -7.54
N LYS A 264 -11.40 2.40 -7.74
CA LYS A 264 -10.30 1.57 -8.24
C LYS A 264 -9.73 0.66 -7.15
N TYR A 265 -9.58 1.20 -5.93
CA TYR A 265 -8.96 0.48 -4.80
C TYR A 265 -9.85 0.38 -3.58
N LEU A 266 -11.00 1.01 -3.58
CA LEU A 266 -11.93 1.03 -2.46
C LEU A 266 -13.30 0.55 -2.91
N TYR A 267 -13.92 -0.36 -2.16
CA TYR A 267 -15.28 -0.82 -2.41
C TYR A 267 -16.06 -0.97 -1.11
N LYS A 268 -17.37 -0.67 -1.19
CA LYS A 268 -18.32 -0.76 -0.07
C LYS A 268 -18.67 -2.21 0.22
N LEU A 269 -18.73 -2.59 1.49
CA LEU A 269 -19.26 -3.89 1.90
C LEU A 269 -20.78 -3.95 1.74
N SER A 270 -21.27 -5.10 1.27
CA SER A 270 -22.71 -5.37 1.15
C SER A 270 -23.30 -5.88 2.46
#